data_8abf6fbabd70cf1d608358dfbd2976a8
#
_entry.id   8abf6fbabd70cf1d608358dfbd2976a8
#
_cell.length_a   1.000
_cell.length_b   1.000
_cell.length_c   1.000
_cell.angle_alpha   90.00
_cell.angle_beta   90.00
_cell.angle_gamma   90.00
#
_symmetry.space_group_name_H-M   'P 1'
#
loop_
_entity.id
_entity.type
_entity.pdbx_description
1 polymer ?
#
loop_
_entity_poly.entity_id
_entity_poly.type
_entity_poly.pdbx_seq_one_letter_code
_entity_poly.pdbx_strand_id
1 'polypeptide(L)'
;MTESGPTDLKKRQRAMWALGDYSAVAAEVIPGLGRRLVEACGIGPGQRVLDIAAGSGNAAIPAAETGANVVASDLTPELFEAGRRIAAARGVDLRWQEADAEALPYADAEFDVVISCVGVMFAPFHQAAADELVRVIKPGGTIGLINWTPTGFIGQMFATMKPFAPPPPPGALPPPQWGDETHVRSLLGDRVADLELRREKAVIDRFRDGAEFRDFFKAHYGPTVAVYKAIAAEPDRVAQLDRALADLGSRHDLGNGQMEWEYLLVTARRSG
;
A
#
# COMPACT_ATOMS: atom_id res chain seq x y z
N MET A 1 -27.38 -17.77 -5.00
CA MET A 1 -26.24 -16.84 -4.86
C MET A 1 -25.47 -17.33 -3.64
N THR A 2 -24.38 -18.08 -3.86
CA THR A 2 -23.50 -18.52 -2.77
C THR A 2 -22.75 -17.30 -2.26
N GLU A 3 -22.95 -16.95 -0.99
CA GLU A 3 -22.12 -15.97 -0.30
C GLU A 3 -20.67 -16.46 -0.39
N SER A 4 -19.85 -15.73 -1.15
CA SER A 4 -18.41 -15.97 -1.18
C SER A 4 -17.86 -15.58 0.19
N GLY A 5 -17.47 -16.58 0.99
CA GLY A 5 -16.97 -16.34 2.35
C GLY A 5 -15.66 -15.54 2.35
N PRO A 6 -15.22 -15.05 3.52
CA PRO A 6 -13.97 -14.25 3.67
C PRO A 6 -12.76 -14.88 2.99
N THR A 7 -12.65 -16.21 3.02
CA THR A 7 -11.56 -16.97 2.39
C THR A 7 -11.49 -16.80 0.86
N ASP A 8 -12.65 -16.71 0.18
CA ASP A 8 -12.68 -16.54 -1.28
C ASP A 8 -12.34 -15.09 -1.69
N LEU A 9 -12.69 -14.11 -0.86
CA LEU A 9 -12.28 -12.73 -1.06
C LEU A 9 -10.75 -12.60 -0.98
N LYS A 10 -10.14 -13.18 0.06
CA LYS A 10 -8.68 -13.12 0.26
C LYS A 10 -7.92 -13.83 -0.86
N LYS A 11 -8.41 -14.98 -1.34
CA LYS A 11 -7.84 -15.64 -2.52
C LYS A 11 -7.88 -14.75 -3.77
N ARG A 12 -8.99 -14.04 -4.00
CA ARG A 12 -9.10 -13.10 -5.13
C ARG A 12 -8.18 -11.91 -4.97
N GLN A 13 -8.03 -11.36 -3.77
CA GLN A 13 -7.09 -10.27 -3.49
C GLN A 13 -5.64 -10.72 -3.75
N ARG A 14 -5.23 -11.86 -3.19
CA ARG A 14 -3.92 -12.45 -3.46
C ARG A 14 -3.68 -12.63 -4.96
N ALA A 15 -4.63 -13.26 -5.68
CA ALA A 15 -4.53 -13.47 -7.11
C ALA A 15 -4.41 -12.14 -7.88
N MET A 16 -5.11 -11.09 -7.46
CA MET A 16 -5.00 -9.75 -8.06
C MET A 16 -3.61 -9.14 -7.85
N TRP A 17 -3.06 -9.20 -6.63
CA TRP A 17 -1.73 -8.67 -6.33
C TRP A 17 -0.58 -9.48 -6.96
N ALA A 18 -0.82 -10.76 -7.23
CA ALA A 18 0.09 -11.59 -8.01
C ALA A 18 0.08 -11.30 -9.52
N LEU A 19 -0.82 -10.38 -10.00
CA LEU A 19 -0.83 -9.93 -11.39
C LEU A 19 0.22 -8.84 -11.61
N GLY A 20 0.86 -8.87 -12.75
CA GLY A 20 1.86 -7.87 -13.12
C GLY A 20 3.17 -8.03 -12.35
N ASP A 21 3.86 -6.90 -12.13
CA ASP A 21 5.12 -6.83 -11.39
C ASP A 21 5.09 -5.62 -10.43
N TYR A 22 4.53 -5.85 -9.25
CA TYR A 22 4.49 -4.80 -8.22
C TYR A 22 5.90 -4.39 -7.77
N SER A 23 6.89 -5.29 -7.84
CA SER A 23 8.26 -4.97 -7.46
C SER A 23 8.86 -3.88 -8.35
N ALA A 24 8.54 -3.89 -9.66
CA ALA A 24 8.92 -2.83 -10.58
C ALA A 24 8.22 -1.50 -10.20
N VAL A 25 6.92 -1.54 -9.85
CA VAL A 25 6.21 -0.33 -9.39
C VAL A 25 6.87 0.26 -8.15
N ALA A 26 7.18 -0.56 -7.14
CA ALA A 26 7.82 -0.10 -5.91
C ALA A 26 9.23 0.47 -6.16
N ALA A 27 10.02 -0.20 -7.01
CA ALA A 27 11.42 0.17 -7.26
C ALA A 27 11.57 1.39 -8.19
N GLU A 28 10.71 1.51 -9.22
CA GLU A 28 10.87 2.52 -10.26
C GLU A 28 10.04 3.78 -10.02
N VAL A 29 8.91 3.65 -9.30
CA VAL A 29 7.97 4.78 -9.14
C VAL A 29 8.05 5.41 -7.75
N ILE A 30 8.16 4.57 -6.70
CA ILE A 30 8.09 5.04 -5.30
C ILE A 30 9.27 4.60 -4.42
N PRO A 31 10.51 4.58 -4.91
CA PRO A 31 11.65 4.00 -4.17
C PRO A 31 11.96 4.70 -2.84
N GLY A 32 11.57 5.97 -2.69
CA GLY A 32 11.86 6.78 -1.50
C GLY A 32 10.83 6.65 -0.36
N LEU A 33 9.60 6.19 -0.62
CA LEU A 33 8.53 6.24 0.38
C LEU A 33 8.80 5.36 1.60
N GLY A 34 9.33 4.16 1.40
CA GLY A 34 9.66 3.27 2.52
C GLY A 34 10.70 3.88 3.45
N ARG A 35 11.78 4.46 2.92
CA ARG A 35 12.81 5.16 3.71
C ARG A 35 12.20 6.35 4.45
N ARG A 36 11.36 7.16 3.79
CA ARG A 36 10.66 8.28 4.40
C ARG A 36 9.82 7.85 5.61
N LEU A 37 9.13 6.71 5.51
CA LEU A 37 8.33 6.14 6.59
C LEU A 37 9.21 5.69 7.76
N VAL A 38 10.31 4.98 7.48
CA VAL A 38 11.29 4.52 8.48
C VAL A 38 11.86 5.68 9.27
N GLU A 39 12.24 6.77 8.60
CA GLU A 39 12.73 8.01 9.21
C GLU A 39 11.67 8.68 10.09
N ALA A 40 10.43 8.77 9.60
CA ALA A 40 9.33 9.38 10.36
C ALA A 40 9.00 8.62 11.64
N CYS A 41 9.14 7.29 11.63
CA CYS A 41 8.91 6.44 12.79
C CYS A 41 10.11 6.35 13.74
N GLY A 42 11.28 6.89 13.37
CA GLY A 42 12.50 6.80 14.17
C GLY A 42 12.95 5.35 14.39
N ILE A 43 12.81 4.50 13.37
CA ILE A 43 13.20 3.07 13.48
C ILE A 43 14.72 2.96 13.60
N GLY A 44 15.17 2.16 14.58
CA GLY A 44 16.58 1.98 14.88
C GLY A 44 16.93 0.59 15.38
N PRO A 45 18.21 0.37 15.73
CA PRO A 45 18.74 -0.94 16.08
C PRO A 45 18.00 -1.58 17.25
N GLY A 46 17.79 -2.90 17.14
CA GLY A 46 17.21 -3.73 18.20
C GLY A 46 15.68 -3.66 18.33
N GLN A 47 15.01 -2.69 17.71
CA GLN A 47 13.56 -2.63 17.72
C GLN A 47 12.96 -3.80 16.93
N ARG A 48 11.84 -4.34 17.42
CA ARG A 48 11.05 -5.34 16.71
C ARG A 48 10.00 -4.64 15.86
N VAL A 49 10.12 -4.73 14.55
CA VAL A 49 9.30 -4.02 13.56
C VAL A 49 8.44 -5.00 12.78
N LEU A 50 7.16 -4.68 12.60
CA LEU A 50 6.27 -5.35 11.66
C LEU A 50 5.96 -4.40 10.50
N ASP A 51 6.22 -4.84 9.27
CA ASP A 51 5.72 -4.20 8.05
C ASP A 51 4.52 -4.99 7.53
N ILE A 52 3.33 -4.35 7.50
CA ILE A 52 2.06 -4.96 7.10
C ILE A 52 1.77 -4.64 5.64
N ALA A 53 1.42 -5.68 4.88
CA ALA A 53 1.26 -5.62 3.42
C ALA A 53 2.54 -5.07 2.76
N ALA A 54 3.64 -5.70 3.12
CA ALA A 54 5.01 -5.28 2.81
C ALA A 54 5.37 -5.44 1.32
N GLY A 55 4.62 -6.25 0.57
CA GLY A 55 4.91 -6.55 -0.83
C GLY A 55 6.31 -7.13 -1.00
N SER A 56 7.14 -6.48 -1.80
CA SER A 56 8.55 -6.81 -2.00
C SER A 56 9.50 -6.13 -0.99
N GLY A 57 8.98 -5.56 0.11
CA GLY A 57 9.78 -5.01 1.19
C GLY A 57 10.18 -3.55 1.05
N ASN A 58 9.37 -2.75 0.39
CA ASN A 58 9.64 -1.33 0.14
C ASN A 58 9.95 -0.54 1.42
N ALA A 59 9.30 -0.87 2.56
CA ALA A 59 9.61 -0.28 3.87
C ALA A 59 10.37 -1.25 4.78
N ALA A 60 10.08 -2.56 4.70
CA ALA A 60 10.75 -3.57 5.52
C ALA A 60 12.28 -3.59 5.32
N ILE A 61 12.75 -3.49 4.08
CA ILE A 61 14.18 -3.52 3.79
C ILE A 61 14.90 -2.28 4.34
N PRO A 62 14.44 -1.03 4.08
CA PRO A 62 15.00 0.15 4.76
C PRO A 62 14.94 0.08 6.29
N ALA A 63 13.89 -0.51 6.87
CA ALA A 63 13.81 -0.72 8.32
C ALA A 63 14.91 -1.68 8.81
N ALA A 64 15.16 -2.79 8.09
CA ALA A 64 16.23 -3.72 8.42
C ALA A 64 17.63 -3.11 8.27
N GLU A 65 17.84 -2.21 7.30
CA GLU A 65 19.10 -1.46 7.13
C GLU A 65 19.46 -0.61 8.37
N THR A 66 18.49 -0.26 9.23
CA THR A 66 18.74 0.45 10.50
C THR A 66 19.27 -0.45 11.62
N GLY A 67 19.31 -1.78 11.43
CA GLY A 67 19.61 -2.75 12.46
C GLY A 67 18.40 -3.21 13.28
N ALA A 68 17.20 -2.91 12.85
CA ALA A 68 15.96 -3.41 13.46
C ALA A 68 15.72 -4.89 13.12
N ASN A 69 14.98 -5.58 13.98
CA ASN A 69 14.51 -6.95 13.76
C ASN A 69 13.14 -6.91 13.04
N VAL A 70 13.14 -7.09 11.72
CA VAL A 70 11.97 -6.84 10.89
C VAL A 70 11.26 -8.13 10.50
N VAL A 71 9.93 -8.11 10.60
CA VAL A 71 9.02 -9.06 9.97
C VAL A 71 8.28 -8.34 8.85
N ALA A 72 8.47 -8.79 7.62
CA ALA A 72 7.71 -8.36 6.45
C ALA A 72 6.54 -9.33 6.24
N SER A 73 5.31 -8.84 6.40
CA SER A 73 4.10 -9.65 6.24
C SER A 73 3.26 -9.19 5.05
N ASP A 74 2.75 -10.13 4.27
CA ASP A 74 1.87 -9.85 3.14
C ASP A 74 0.91 -11.02 2.89
N LEU A 75 -0.25 -10.73 2.32
CA LEU A 75 -1.21 -11.74 1.88
C LEU A 75 -0.73 -12.50 0.64
N THR A 76 0.24 -11.93 -0.10
CA THR A 76 0.72 -12.37 -1.42
C THR A 76 2.19 -12.81 -1.33
N PRO A 77 2.50 -14.02 -0.82
CA PRO A 77 3.87 -14.51 -0.67
C PRO A 77 4.63 -14.63 -1.99
N GLU A 78 3.94 -14.56 -3.12
CA GLU A 78 4.55 -14.51 -4.46
C GLU A 78 5.48 -13.29 -4.62
N LEU A 79 5.25 -12.21 -3.87
CA LEU A 79 6.09 -11.00 -3.89
C LEU A 79 7.39 -11.17 -3.09
N PHE A 80 7.45 -12.15 -2.18
CA PHE A 80 8.59 -12.34 -1.28
C PHE A 80 9.88 -12.76 -1.98
N GLU A 81 9.79 -13.44 -3.13
CA GLU A 81 10.99 -13.85 -3.86
C GLU A 81 11.79 -12.63 -4.33
N ALA A 82 11.10 -11.66 -4.92
CA ALA A 82 11.73 -10.39 -5.31
C ALA A 82 12.29 -9.65 -4.10
N GLY A 83 11.52 -9.58 -2.99
CA GLY A 83 11.95 -8.96 -1.75
C GLY A 83 13.22 -9.59 -1.16
N ARG A 84 13.29 -10.92 -1.10
CA ARG A 84 14.50 -11.64 -0.62
C ARG A 84 15.72 -11.34 -1.47
N ARG A 85 15.56 -11.26 -2.79
CA ARG A 85 16.67 -10.89 -3.70
C ARG A 85 17.17 -9.47 -3.45
N ILE A 86 16.24 -8.52 -3.25
CA ILE A 86 16.59 -7.13 -2.95
C ILE A 86 17.27 -7.03 -1.58
N ALA A 87 16.74 -7.68 -0.55
CA ALA A 87 17.31 -7.70 0.80
C ALA A 87 18.73 -8.27 0.80
N ALA A 88 18.94 -9.42 0.14
CA ALA A 88 20.26 -10.04 -0.01
C ALA A 88 21.26 -9.13 -0.72
N ALA A 89 20.84 -8.44 -1.79
CA ALA A 89 21.67 -7.47 -2.52
C ALA A 89 22.07 -6.25 -1.66
N ARG A 90 21.28 -5.92 -0.63
CA ARG A 90 21.56 -4.86 0.34
C ARG A 90 22.24 -5.35 1.62
N GLY A 91 22.52 -6.65 1.72
CA GLY A 91 23.21 -7.25 2.86
C GLY A 91 22.38 -7.26 4.14
N VAL A 92 21.05 -7.26 4.05
CA VAL A 92 20.15 -7.35 5.20
C VAL A 92 19.34 -8.63 5.18
N ASP A 93 19.04 -9.15 6.39
CA ASP A 93 18.16 -10.29 6.60
C ASP A 93 16.93 -9.87 7.36
N LEU A 94 15.76 -10.40 6.95
CA LEU A 94 14.48 -10.13 7.59
C LEU A 94 13.55 -11.33 7.41
N ARG A 95 12.58 -11.46 8.33
CA ARG A 95 11.60 -12.54 8.26
C ARG A 95 10.48 -12.17 7.30
N TRP A 96 10.15 -13.08 6.37
CA TRP A 96 9.01 -12.97 5.46
C TRP A 96 7.91 -13.93 5.90
N GLN A 97 6.69 -13.43 6.05
CA GLN A 97 5.56 -14.25 6.54
C GLN A 97 4.26 -13.91 5.81
N GLU A 98 3.58 -14.94 5.29
CA GLU A 98 2.22 -14.78 4.79
C GLU A 98 1.27 -14.41 5.94
N ALA A 99 0.53 -13.30 5.78
CA ALA A 99 -0.43 -12.83 6.78
C ALA A 99 -1.50 -11.94 6.14
N ASP A 100 -2.72 -12.04 6.67
CA ASP A 100 -3.82 -11.13 6.36
C ASP A 100 -3.76 -9.93 7.32
N ALA A 101 -3.74 -8.71 6.78
CA ALA A 101 -3.74 -7.46 7.57
C ALA A 101 -4.96 -7.31 8.48
N GLU A 102 -6.06 -8.02 8.19
CA GLU A 102 -7.29 -8.00 8.97
C GLU A 102 -7.37 -9.14 10.02
N ALA A 103 -6.38 -10.05 10.05
CA ALA A 103 -6.28 -11.17 10.98
C ALA A 103 -4.81 -11.60 11.13
N LEU A 104 -3.99 -10.79 11.79
CA LEU A 104 -2.56 -10.99 11.92
C LEU A 104 -2.21 -12.16 12.85
N PRO A 105 -1.30 -13.08 12.44
CA PRO A 105 -0.95 -14.26 13.23
C PRO A 105 0.11 -13.94 14.31
N TYR A 106 -0.02 -12.79 14.98
CA TYR A 106 0.90 -12.34 16.02
C TYR A 106 0.17 -12.12 17.34
N ALA A 107 0.91 -12.21 18.44
CA ALA A 107 0.36 -11.94 19.77
C ALA A 107 0.07 -10.44 19.96
N ASP A 108 -0.78 -10.14 20.95
CA ASP A 108 -0.99 -8.78 21.40
C ASP A 108 0.31 -8.18 21.93
N ALA A 109 0.53 -6.90 21.65
CA ALA A 109 1.68 -6.15 22.15
C ALA A 109 3.05 -6.82 21.81
N GLU A 110 3.20 -7.34 20.60
CA GLU A 110 4.39 -8.07 20.20
C GLU A 110 5.49 -7.16 19.61
N PHE A 111 5.13 -6.05 18.95
CA PHE A 111 6.06 -5.20 18.21
C PHE A 111 6.29 -3.84 18.87
N ASP A 112 7.50 -3.30 18.70
CA ASP A 112 7.85 -1.94 19.14
C ASP A 112 7.37 -0.89 18.11
N VAL A 113 7.41 -1.27 16.83
CA VAL A 113 6.97 -0.42 15.71
C VAL A 113 6.17 -1.26 14.72
N VAL A 114 5.04 -0.73 14.26
CA VAL A 114 4.23 -1.31 13.18
C VAL A 114 4.13 -0.29 12.05
N ILE A 115 4.52 -0.69 10.85
CA ILE A 115 4.50 0.18 9.67
C ILE A 115 3.69 -0.44 8.54
N SER A 116 3.21 0.40 7.63
CA SER A 116 2.70 -0.01 6.32
C SER A 116 2.87 1.11 5.30
N CYS A 117 3.58 0.84 4.21
CA CYS A 117 3.85 1.80 3.15
C CYS A 117 3.01 1.47 1.91
N VAL A 118 1.93 2.19 1.70
CA VAL A 118 0.99 1.97 0.58
C VAL A 118 0.52 0.51 0.51
N GLY A 119 0.27 -0.08 1.68
CA GLY A 119 -0.06 -1.51 1.81
C GLY A 119 -1.41 -1.74 2.49
N VAL A 120 -1.53 -1.40 3.79
CA VAL A 120 -2.75 -1.65 4.59
C VAL A 120 -4.01 -1.04 3.99
N MET A 121 -3.88 0.04 3.23
CA MET A 121 -4.99 0.70 2.55
C MET A 121 -5.77 -0.23 1.62
N PHE A 122 -5.17 -1.32 1.17
CA PHE A 122 -5.82 -2.30 0.29
C PHE A 122 -6.55 -3.41 1.02
N ALA A 123 -6.47 -3.47 2.35
CA ALA A 123 -7.34 -4.32 3.14
C ALA A 123 -8.77 -3.75 3.08
N PRO A 124 -9.78 -4.51 2.60
CA PRO A 124 -11.11 -3.95 2.32
C PRO A 124 -11.89 -3.55 3.58
N PHE A 125 -11.62 -4.18 4.72
CA PHE A 125 -12.31 -3.90 5.98
C PHE A 125 -11.40 -3.08 6.89
N HIS A 126 -11.40 -1.75 6.66
CA HIS A 126 -10.45 -0.81 7.26
C HIS A 126 -10.43 -0.88 8.79
N GLN A 127 -11.61 -1.03 9.44
CA GLN A 127 -11.65 -1.12 10.91
C GLN A 127 -10.95 -2.38 11.42
N ALA A 128 -11.16 -3.53 10.77
CA ALA A 128 -10.50 -4.77 11.16
C ALA A 128 -8.96 -4.65 11.04
N ALA A 129 -8.47 -4.06 9.95
CA ALA A 129 -7.04 -3.80 9.78
C ALA A 129 -6.50 -2.81 10.83
N ALA A 130 -7.25 -1.75 11.17
CA ALA A 130 -6.88 -0.80 12.21
C ALA A 130 -6.85 -1.44 13.61
N ASP A 131 -7.78 -2.35 13.88
CA ASP A 131 -7.84 -3.09 15.16
C ASP A 131 -6.61 -3.98 15.31
N GLU A 132 -6.20 -4.66 14.26
CA GLU A 132 -5.00 -5.50 14.25
C GLU A 132 -3.71 -4.68 14.39
N LEU A 133 -3.59 -3.52 13.69
CA LEU A 133 -2.49 -2.58 13.88
C LEU A 133 -2.31 -2.22 15.35
N VAL A 134 -3.40 -1.86 16.03
CA VAL A 134 -3.36 -1.45 17.44
C VAL A 134 -3.14 -2.64 18.37
N ARG A 135 -3.67 -3.81 18.04
CA ARG A 135 -3.55 -5.01 18.88
C ARG A 135 -2.10 -5.49 18.97
N VAL A 136 -1.41 -5.59 17.85
CA VAL A 136 -0.08 -6.21 17.80
C VAL A 136 1.05 -5.29 18.28
N ILE A 137 0.83 -3.98 18.35
CA ILE A 137 1.85 -3.05 18.83
C ILE A 137 1.82 -2.94 20.35
N LYS A 138 3.00 -2.80 20.97
CA LYS A 138 3.15 -2.59 22.41
C LYS A 138 2.55 -1.25 22.86
N PRO A 139 2.06 -1.13 24.10
CA PRO A 139 1.77 0.17 24.69
C PRO A 139 2.97 1.11 24.55
N GLY A 140 2.73 2.35 24.09
CA GLY A 140 3.78 3.32 23.78
C GLY A 140 4.58 3.05 22.51
N GLY A 141 4.32 1.96 21.79
CA GLY A 141 4.94 1.64 20.51
C GLY A 141 4.45 2.56 19.37
N THR A 142 5.22 2.65 18.30
CA THR A 142 4.97 3.57 17.17
C THR A 142 4.21 2.89 16.04
N ILE A 143 3.12 3.51 15.57
CA ILE A 143 2.44 3.18 14.31
C ILE A 143 2.88 4.18 13.25
N GLY A 144 3.27 3.70 12.07
CA GLY A 144 3.59 4.55 10.92
C GLY A 144 2.92 4.06 9.65
N LEU A 145 2.24 4.96 8.94
CA LEU A 145 1.55 4.62 7.70
C LEU A 145 1.82 5.67 6.61
N ILE A 146 1.95 5.21 5.36
CA ILE A 146 1.87 6.05 4.17
C ILE A 146 0.74 5.52 3.30
N ASN A 147 -0.22 6.39 2.97
CA ASN A 147 -1.37 6.03 2.15
C ASN A 147 -1.69 7.15 1.15
N TRP A 148 -2.08 6.79 -0.07
CA TRP A 148 -2.49 7.75 -1.09
C TRP A 148 -3.77 8.49 -0.68
N THR A 149 -3.80 9.80 -0.89
CA THR A 149 -4.99 10.61 -0.58
C THR A 149 -6.10 10.41 -1.62
N PRO A 150 -7.39 10.55 -1.23
CA PRO A 150 -8.52 10.41 -2.15
C PRO A 150 -8.50 11.40 -3.32
N THR A 151 -8.01 12.60 -3.08
CA THR A 151 -7.97 13.71 -4.05
C THR A 151 -6.66 13.79 -4.82
N GLY A 152 -5.61 13.11 -4.35
CA GLY A 152 -4.32 13.01 -5.02
C GLY A 152 -4.38 12.17 -6.31
N PHE A 153 -3.27 12.14 -7.04
CA PHE A 153 -3.19 11.47 -8.34
C PHE A 153 -3.66 10.01 -8.31
N ILE A 154 -3.18 9.22 -7.35
CA ILE A 154 -3.56 7.79 -7.24
C ILE A 154 -5.03 7.63 -6.84
N GLY A 155 -5.57 8.50 -5.96
CA GLY A 155 -7.00 8.52 -5.65
C GLY A 155 -7.85 8.78 -6.89
N GLN A 156 -7.44 9.74 -7.73
CA GLN A 156 -8.08 10.03 -9.00
C GLN A 156 -7.94 8.87 -10.00
N MET A 157 -6.80 8.17 -10.01
CA MET A 157 -6.63 6.95 -10.82
C MET A 157 -7.65 5.87 -10.45
N PHE A 158 -7.85 5.61 -9.15
CA PHE A 158 -8.88 4.67 -8.70
C PHE A 158 -10.29 5.13 -9.08
N ALA A 159 -10.59 6.42 -8.94
CA ALA A 159 -11.88 7.00 -9.37
C ALA A 159 -12.09 6.83 -10.89
N THR A 160 -11.05 7.03 -11.70
CA THR A 160 -11.06 6.84 -13.17
C THR A 160 -11.31 5.37 -13.55
N MET A 161 -10.72 4.42 -12.83
CA MET A 161 -10.91 2.98 -13.08
C MET A 161 -12.24 2.43 -12.57
N LYS A 162 -12.87 3.06 -11.57
CA LYS A 162 -14.07 2.56 -10.89
C LYS A 162 -15.23 2.17 -11.84
N PRO A 163 -15.57 2.93 -12.91
CA PRO A 163 -16.65 2.55 -13.84
C PRO A 163 -16.36 1.28 -14.66
N PHE A 164 -15.11 0.84 -14.70
CA PHE A 164 -14.64 -0.31 -15.46
C PHE A 164 -14.40 -1.54 -14.59
N ALA A 165 -14.32 -1.34 -13.27
CA ALA A 165 -14.10 -2.42 -12.32
C ALA A 165 -15.39 -3.12 -11.92
N PRO A 166 -15.34 -4.42 -11.54
CA PRO A 166 -16.47 -5.06 -10.89
C PRO A 166 -16.81 -4.38 -9.56
N PRO A 167 -18.07 -4.46 -9.10
CA PRO A 167 -18.45 -3.88 -7.82
C PRO A 167 -17.63 -4.48 -6.66
N PRO A 168 -17.24 -3.65 -5.67
CA PRO A 168 -16.53 -4.14 -4.50
C PRO A 168 -17.44 -5.05 -3.65
N PRO A 169 -16.86 -5.90 -2.81
CA PRO A 169 -17.63 -6.71 -1.86
C PRO A 169 -18.42 -5.81 -0.90
N PRO A 170 -19.57 -6.29 -0.39
CA PRO A 170 -20.35 -5.56 0.61
C PRO A 170 -19.49 -5.20 1.83
N GLY A 171 -19.56 -3.95 2.27
CA GLY A 171 -18.79 -3.43 3.42
C GLY A 171 -17.34 -3.07 3.14
N ALA A 172 -16.81 -3.36 1.95
CA ALA A 172 -15.47 -2.93 1.56
C ALA A 172 -15.42 -1.42 1.35
N LEU A 173 -14.37 -0.80 1.85
CA LEU A 173 -14.12 0.63 1.71
C LEU A 173 -13.07 0.92 0.62
N PRO A 174 -13.16 2.07 -0.05
CA PRO A 174 -12.18 2.46 -1.06
C PRO A 174 -10.78 2.65 -0.46
N PRO A 175 -9.72 2.05 -1.02
CA PRO A 175 -8.36 2.14 -0.49
C PRO A 175 -7.88 3.56 -0.17
N PRO A 176 -8.14 4.60 -1.01
CA PRO A 176 -7.64 5.96 -0.72
C PRO A 176 -8.27 6.62 0.52
N GLN A 177 -9.33 6.06 1.13
CA GLN A 177 -9.84 6.58 2.40
C GLN A 177 -8.83 6.51 3.54
N TRP A 178 -7.85 5.59 3.49
CA TRP A 178 -6.73 5.61 4.44
C TRP A 178 -5.81 6.84 4.27
N GLY A 179 -5.94 7.59 3.19
CA GLY A 179 -5.32 8.90 2.98
C GLY A 179 -6.21 10.09 3.37
N ASP A 180 -7.37 9.85 3.98
CA ASP A 180 -8.23 10.89 4.55
C ASP A 180 -8.02 11.00 6.06
N GLU A 181 -7.70 12.21 6.53
CA GLU A 181 -7.37 12.48 7.92
C GLU A 181 -8.53 12.16 8.88
N THR A 182 -9.76 12.50 8.48
CA THR A 182 -10.94 12.26 9.30
C THR A 182 -11.21 10.76 9.44
N HIS A 183 -11.05 10.02 8.34
CA HIS A 183 -11.21 8.58 8.34
C HIS A 183 -10.14 7.88 9.22
N VAL A 184 -8.87 8.25 9.10
CA VAL A 184 -7.79 7.70 9.93
C VAL A 184 -8.03 8.00 11.42
N ARG A 185 -8.44 9.23 11.75
CA ARG A 185 -8.82 9.56 13.14
C ARG A 185 -9.96 8.69 13.65
N SER A 186 -10.97 8.41 12.83
CA SER A 186 -12.09 7.56 13.23
C SER A 186 -11.68 6.09 13.42
N LEU A 187 -10.75 5.59 12.61
CA LEU A 187 -10.25 4.21 12.70
C LEU A 187 -9.40 3.98 13.97
N LEU A 188 -8.51 4.91 14.29
CA LEU A 188 -7.58 4.75 15.40
C LEU A 188 -8.20 5.16 16.75
N GLY A 189 -9.02 6.24 16.75
CA GLY A 189 -9.74 6.73 17.92
C GLY A 189 -8.82 7.05 19.09
N ASP A 190 -9.34 6.85 20.32
CA ASP A 190 -8.62 7.09 21.57
C ASP A 190 -7.57 6.01 21.90
N ARG A 191 -7.41 5.02 21.02
CA ARG A 191 -6.44 3.94 21.19
C ARG A 191 -5.00 4.37 20.91
N VAL A 192 -4.83 5.57 20.37
CA VAL A 192 -3.52 6.17 20.05
C VAL A 192 -3.40 7.57 20.62
N ALA A 193 -2.19 7.91 21.01
CA ALA A 193 -1.76 9.26 21.37
C ALA A 193 -0.79 9.81 20.32
N ASP A 194 -0.46 11.09 20.41
CA ASP A 194 0.52 11.76 19.54
C ASP A 194 0.26 11.54 18.05
N LEU A 195 -1.03 11.51 17.65
CA LEU A 195 -1.43 11.29 16.27
C LEU A 195 -1.07 12.50 15.40
N GLU A 196 -0.05 12.34 14.58
CA GLU A 196 0.35 13.31 13.56
C GLU A 196 -0.10 12.84 12.18
N LEU A 197 -0.71 13.74 11.42
CA LEU A 197 -1.21 13.53 10.07
C LEU A 197 -0.60 14.61 9.17
N ARG A 198 0.27 14.22 8.25
CA ARG A 198 0.98 15.13 7.36
C ARG A 198 0.75 14.76 5.91
N ARG A 199 0.22 15.70 5.12
CA ARG A 199 0.15 15.53 3.67
C ARG A 199 1.51 15.88 3.08
N GLU A 200 2.07 14.95 2.35
CA GLU A 200 3.33 15.11 1.65
C GLU A 200 3.16 14.69 0.18
N LYS A 201 4.13 15.00 -0.66
CA LYS A 201 4.11 14.68 -2.07
C LYS A 201 5.36 13.89 -2.46
N ALA A 202 5.14 12.80 -3.18
CA ALA A 202 6.21 12.12 -3.88
C ALA A 202 6.37 12.75 -5.27
N VAL A 203 7.58 13.16 -5.62
CA VAL A 203 7.90 13.61 -6.97
C VAL A 203 8.20 12.37 -7.80
N ILE A 204 7.45 12.20 -8.88
CA ILE A 204 7.56 11.10 -9.83
C ILE A 204 8.06 11.65 -11.16
N ASP A 205 9.21 11.18 -11.61
CA ASP A 205 9.86 11.56 -12.86
C ASP A 205 10.10 10.36 -13.80
N ARG A 206 9.41 9.24 -13.52
CA ARG A 206 9.57 7.96 -14.21
C ARG A 206 8.96 7.97 -15.62
N PHE A 207 7.94 8.77 -15.87
CA PHE A 207 7.14 8.73 -17.08
C PHE A 207 7.38 9.96 -17.94
N ARG A 208 7.55 9.77 -19.26
CA ARG A 208 7.70 10.88 -20.22
C ARG A 208 6.40 11.63 -20.45
N ASP A 209 5.28 10.91 -20.36
CA ASP A 209 3.94 11.42 -20.63
C ASP A 209 2.85 10.52 -19.99
N GLY A 210 1.61 10.94 -20.11
CA GLY A 210 0.47 10.19 -19.59
C GLY A 210 0.23 8.84 -20.27
N ALA A 211 0.69 8.66 -21.52
CA ALA A 211 0.56 7.38 -22.22
C ALA A 211 1.55 6.35 -21.66
N GLU A 212 2.78 6.76 -21.39
CA GLU A 212 3.77 5.87 -20.74
C GLU A 212 3.34 5.50 -19.31
N PHE A 213 2.77 6.44 -18.54
CA PHE A 213 2.17 6.14 -17.26
C PHE A 213 1.08 5.06 -17.39
N ARG A 214 0.11 5.26 -18.29
CA ARG A 214 -0.96 4.27 -18.54
C ARG A 214 -0.39 2.89 -18.90
N ASP A 215 0.56 2.83 -19.84
CA ASP A 215 1.12 1.57 -20.33
C ASP A 215 1.89 0.83 -19.23
N PHE A 216 2.64 1.55 -18.41
CA PHE A 216 3.36 0.99 -17.29
C PHE A 216 2.38 0.40 -16.24
N PHE A 217 1.36 1.15 -15.83
CA PHE A 217 0.38 0.66 -14.85
C PHE A 217 -0.49 -0.47 -15.40
N LYS A 218 -0.84 -0.43 -16.69
CA LYS A 218 -1.55 -1.50 -17.39
C LYS A 218 -0.76 -2.81 -17.42
N ALA A 219 0.58 -2.74 -17.46
CA ALA A 219 1.45 -3.91 -17.51
C ALA A 219 1.83 -4.43 -16.12
N HIS A 220 2.07 -3.54 -15.13
CA HIS A 220 2.76 -3.89 -13.89
C HIS A 220 1.89 -3.80 -12.63
N TYR A 221 0.87 -2.94 -12.60
CA TYR A 221 0.10 -2.71 -11.38
C TYR A 221 -1.13 -3.63 -11.28
N GLY A 222 -1.11 -4.59 -10.36
CA GLY A 222 -2.13 -5.63 -10.22
C GLY A 222 -3.58 -5.15 -10.30
N PRO A 223 -3.99 -4.10 -9.54
CA PRO A 223 -5.34 -3.54 -9.65
C PRO A 223 -5.71 -3.04 -11.04
N THR A 224 -4.79 -2.37 -11.75
CA THR A 224 -5.02 -1.90 -13.13
C THR A 224 -5.10 -3.08 -14.09
N VAL A 225 -4.17 -4.04 -13.99
CA VAL A 225 -4.19 -5.28 -14.78
C VAL A 225 -5.53 -6.01 -14.62
N ALA A 226 -6.04 -6.10 -13.39
CA ALA A 226 -7.33 -6.76 -13.10
C ALA A 226 -8.51 -6.06 -13.77
N VAL A 227 -8.53 -4.71 -13.77
CA VAL A 227 -9.58 -3.93 -14.44
C VAL A 227 -9.54 -4.16 -15.95
N TYR A 228 -8.37 -4.11 -16.59
CA TYR A 228 -8.24 -4.39 -18.03
C TYR A 228 -8.64 -5.82 -18.38
N LYS A 229 -8.31 -6.80 -17.54
CA LYS A 229 -8.77 -8.19 -17.74
C LYS A 229 -10.28 -8.31 -17.66
N ALA A 230 -10.94 -7.57 -16.76
CA ALA A 230 -12.38 -7.61 -16.60
C ALA A 230 -13.14 -7.08 -17.84
N ILE A 231 -12.56 -6.14 -18.59
CA ILE A 231 -13.17 -5.52 -19.78
C ILE A 231 -12.53 -5.99 -21.09
N ALA A 232 -11.65 -6.99 -21.08
CA ALA A 232 -10.87 -7.41 -22.24
C ALA A 232 -11.69 -7.78 -23.48
N ALA A 233 -12.93 -8.27 -23.27
CA ALA A 233 -13.86 -8.62 -24.34
C ALA A 233 -14.62 -7.41 -24.94
N GLU A 234 -14.42 -6.19 -24.42
CA GLU A 234 -15.12 -4.95 -24.74
C GLU A 234 -14.12 -3.90 -25.29
N PRO A 235 -13.72 -3.95 -26.57
CA PRO A 235 -12.66 -3.09 -27.12
C PRO A 235 -12.90 -1.59 -26.93
N ASP A 236 -14.15 -1.14 -27.04
CA ASP A 236 -14.52 0.26 -26.84
C ASP A 236 -14.28 0.72 -25.40
N ARG A 237 -14.58 -0.13 -24.40
CA ARG A 237 -14.31 0.15 -22.99
C ARG A 237 -12.81 0.15 -22.70
N VAL A 238 -12.05 -0.76 -23.31
CA VAL A 238 -10.58 -0.76 -23.22
C VAL A 238 -10.02 0.56 -23.76
N ALA A 239 -10.44 0.98 -24.98
CA ALA A 239 -10.00 2.23 -25.58
C ALA A 239 -10.43 3.48 -24.75
N GLN A 240 -11.61 3.43 -24.12
CA GLN A 240 -12.07 4.49 -23.22
C GLN A 240 -11.21 4.60 -21.98
N LEU A 241 -10.88 3.48 -21.32
CA LEU A 241 -10.00 3.46 -20.15
C LEU A 241 -8.58 3.89 -20.51
N ASP A 242 -8.05 3.44 -21.65
CA ASP A 242 -6.74 3.84 -22.16
C ASP A 242 -6.64 5.37 -22.28
N ARG A 243 -7.65 6.01 -22.90
CA ARG A 243 -7.69 7.48 -23.02
C ARG A 243 -7.79 8.14 -21.64
N ALA A 244 -8.72 7.68 -20.79
CA ALA A 244 -8.97 8.29 -19.50
C ALA A 244 -7.74 8.28 -18.57
N LEU A 245 -6.97 7.20 -18.56
CA LEU A 245 -5.74 7.10 -17.77
C LEU A 245 -4.60 7.93 -18.38
N ALA A 246 -4.44 7.94 -19.72
CA ALA A 246 -3.45 8.79 -20.38
C ALA A 246 -3.75 10.28 -20.15
N ASP A 247 -5.01 10.69 -20.27
CA ASP A 247 -5.46 12.06 -20.00
C ASP A 247 -5.25 12.44 -18.52
N LEU A 248 -5.46 11.51 -17.58
CA LEU A 248 -5.16 11.74 -16.17
C LEU A 248 -3.67 12.05 -15.98
N GLY A 249 -2.78 11.20 -16.52
CA GLY A 249 -1.34 11.42 -16.46
C GLY A 249 -0.94 12.78 -17.06
N SER A 250 -1.47 13.10 -18.24
CA SER A 250 -1.18 14.36 -18.92
C SER A 250 -1.65 15.60 -18.16
N ARG A 251 -2.79 15.53 -17.46
CA ARG A 251 -3.30 16.65 -16.63
C ARG A 251 -2.45 16.92 -15.39
N HIS A 252 -1.74 15.91 -14.90
CA HIS A 252 -0.88 16.01 -13.73
C HIS A 252 0.61 16.18 -14.07
N ASP A 253 0.97 16.22 -15.36
CA ASP A 253 2.30 16.53 -15.79
C ASP A 253 2.64 18.00 -15.49
N LEU A 254 3.64 18.20 -14.65
CA LEU A 254 4.15 19.52 -14.26
C LEU A 254 5.19 20.08 -15.27
N GLY A 255 5.49 19.31 -16.29
CA GLY A 255 6.51 19.52 -17.30
C GLY A 255 7.57 18.44 -17.26
N ASN A 256 8.06 18.06 -18.43
CA ASN A 256 9.07 17.02 -18.62
C ASN A 256 8.71 15.64 -18.02
N GLY A 257 7.42 15.30 -17.94
CA GLY A 257 6.94 14.04 -17.40
C GLY A 257 6.97 13.96 -15.87
N GLN A 258 7.22 15.06 -15.18
CA GLN A 258 7.24 15.11 -13.72
C GLN A 258 5.82 15.26 -13.16
N MET A 259 5.49 14.46 -12.14
CA MET A 259 4.20 14.51 -11.43
C MET A 259 4.43 14.60 -9.92
N GLU A 260 3.48 15.15 -9.19
CA GLU A 260 3.43 15.10 -7.72
C GLU A 260 2.27 14.20 -7.26
N TRP A 261 2.60 13.15 -6.51
CA TRP A 261 1.59 12.23 -5.97
C TRP A 261 1.45 12.43 -4.48
N GLU A 262 0.31 12.98 -4.08
CA GLU A 262 0.02 13.29 -2.67
C GLU A 262 -0.29 12.02 -1.88
N TYR A 263 0.31 11.92 -0.70
CA TYR A 263 0.04 10.90 0.29
C TYR A 263 -0.14 11.50 1.69
N LEU A 264 -0.81 10.74 2.56
CA LEU A 264 -0.89 11.03 3.97
C LEU A 264 0.16 10.18 4.70
N LEU A 265 1.09 10.86 5.36
CA LEU A 265 2.01 10.26 6.33
C LEU A 265 1.34 10.33 7.70
N VAL A 266 1.19 9.19 8.34
CA VAL A 266 0.59 9.03 9.67
C VAL A 266 1.65 8.52 10.62
N THR A 267 1.82 9.16 11.76
CA THR A 267 2.55 8.61 12.89
C THR A 267 1.71 8.73 14.16
N ALA A 268 1.75 7.72 15.01
CA ALA A 268 1.02 7.70 16.27
C ALA A 268 1.73 6.82 17.29
N ARG A 269 1.39 6.98 18.57
CA ARG A 269 1.79 6.09 19.67
C ARG A 269 0.58 5.31 20.17
N ARG A 270 0.71 4.00 20.38
CA ARG A 270 -0.35 3.26 21.06
C ARG A 270 -0.52 3.79 22.49
N SER A 271 -1.76 4.13 22.86
CA SER A 271 -2.11 4.45 24.25
C SER A 271 -1.82 3.28 25.20
N GLY A 272 -1.54 3.58 26.45
CA GLY A 272 -1.20 2.60 27.48
C GLY A 272 -2.39 1.74 27.93
#